data_062fb3ff3967d71c11bd2f733c791963
#
_entry.id   062fb3ff3967d71c11bd2f733c791963
#
_cell.length_a   1.000
_cell.length_b   1.000
_cell.length_c   1.000
_cell.angle_alpha   90.00
_cell.angle_beta   90.00
_cell.angle_gamma   90.00
#
_symmetry.space_group_name_H-M   'P 1'
#
loop_
_entity.id
_entity.type
_entity.pdbx_description
1 polymer ?
#
loop_
_entity_poly.entity_id
_entity_poly.type
_entity_poly.pdbx_seq_one_letter_code
_entity_poly.pdbx_strand_id
1 'polypeptide(L)'
;KNKSHDLHIKSTKGLKFIEPSNHALWIDTSKDVNGRNFQEFQYKSGKINPLEAILIAELLVKIDNKYFEMGFHGENKKDIGVISFYGHQVTLLRNVIPKSTFKSIKVDINSVDNFQGKEKSIIITSLVRNNNSIRKRYKDTGHVAQFERINVAFSRAKELLVIFGAKDMFHDIEVTLPNMDTTGEHKESVYRNIISDLYRNGCFFDSTRIINPKPYARMYKNKKNLWEGIGGVYQIGMDQKFNKNFKKGNQDTKWGKNR
;
A
#
# COMPACT_ATOMS: atom_id res chain seq x y z
N LYS A 1 22.98 -6.72 7.70
CA LYS A 1 22.14 -7.39 8.73
C LYS A 1 20.98 -6.47 9.01
N ASN A 2 19.75 -6.89 8.67
CA ASN A 2 18.56 -6.16 9.08
C ASN A 2 18.46 -6.19 10.61
N LYS A 3 18.23 -5.03 11.22
CA LYS A 3 17.95 -4.96 12.65
C LYS A 3 16.58 -5.60 12.87
N SER A 4 16.45 -6.41 13.91
CA SER A 4 15.15 -6.90 14.35
C SER A 4 14.32 -5.74 14.87
N HIS A 5 13.02 -5.77 14.64
CA HIS A 5 12.05 -4.87 15.26
C HIS A 5 11.32 -5.61 16.39
N ASP A 6 10.78 -4.86 17.35
CA ASP A 6 10.06 -5.42 18.50
C ASP A 6 8.53 -5.38 18.32
N LEU A 7 8.08 -5.16 17.10
CA LEU A 7 6.68 -4.91 16.80
C LEU A 7 5.86 -6.20 16.80
N HIS A 8 4.87 -6.26 17.69
CA HIS A 8 3.85 -7.32 17.73
C HIS A 8 2.48 -6.72 17.46
N ILE A 9 1.86 -7.06 16.34
CA ILE A 9 0.52 -6.59 15.98
C ILE A 9 -0.40 -7.77 15.69
N LYS A 10 -1.56 -7.78 16.35
CA LYS A 10 -2.64 -8.71 16.04
C LYS A 10 -3.55 -8.14 14.95
N SER A 11 -4.05 -9.02 14.09
CA SER A 11 -5.06 -8.69 13.10
C SER A 11 -6.39 -8.30 13.77
N THR A 12 -7.37 -7.84 12.99
CA THR A 12 -8.74 -7.57 13.46
C THR A 12 -9.43 -8.81 14.02
N LYS A 13 -8.97 -10.01 13.69
CA LYS A 13 -9.45 -11.30 14.19
C LYS A 13 -8.66 -11.81 15.41
N GLY A 14 -7.75 -11.00 15.95
CA GLY A 14 -6.93 -11.37 17.10
C GLY A 14 -5.76 -12.30 16.80
N LEU A 15 -5.57 -12.71 15.55
CA LEU A 15 -4.47 -13.57 15.12
C LEU A 15 -3.16 -12.76 15.03
N LYS A 16 -2.04 -13.42 15.23
CA LYS A 16 -0.73 -12.83 15.00
C LYS A 16 -0.60 -12.39 13.53
N PHE A 17 -0.05 -11.20 13.34
CA PHE A 17 0.01 -10.58 12.02
C PHE A 17 1.40 -9.99 11.72
N ILE A 18 1.95 -9.17 12.63
CA ILE A 18 3.33 -8.70 12.58
C ILE A 18 4.04 -9.20 13.83
N GLU A 19 5.18 -9.84 13.64
CA GLU A 19 6.04 -10.36 14.69
C GLU A 19 7.50 -9.96 14.43
N PRO A 20 8.36 -9.90 15.47
CA PRO A 20 9.77 -9.50 15.32
C PRO A 20 10.57 -10.33 14.31
N SER A 21 10.17 -11.56 14.06
CA SER A 21 10.78 -12.43 13.05
C SER A 21 10.40 -12.09 11.60
N ASN A 22 9.37 -11.25 11.40
CA ASN A 22 8.94 -10.86 10.07
C ASN A 22 9.76 -9.67 9.59
N HIS A 23 10.60 -9.85 8.58
CA HIS A 23 11.33 -8.75 7.95
C HIS A 23 10.66 -8.20 6.68
N ALA A 24 9.80 -9.00 6.06
CA ALA A 24 8.97 -8.60 4.94
C ALA A 24 7.59 -9.26 5.00
N LEU A 25 6.55 -8.52 4.60
CA LEU A 25 5.16 -8.98 4.56
C LEU A 25 4.51 -8.58 3.24
N TRP A 26 3.64 -9.43 2.72
CA TRP A 26 2.75 -9.10 1.61
C TRP A 26 1.30 -9.07 2.06
N ILE A 27 0.61 -7.98 1.77
CA ILE A 27 -0.83 -7.83 1.99
C ILE A 27 -1.51 -7.86 0.63
N ASP A 28 -2.26 -8.92 0.38
CA ASP A 28 -2.94 -9.12 -0.88
C ASP A 28 -4.16 -8.20 -1.00
N THR A 29 -4.16 -7.39 -2.06
CA THR A 29 -5.23 -6.46 -2.41
C THR A 29 -5.97 -6.85 -3.70
N SER A 30 -5.82 -8.09 -4.17
CA SER A 30 -6.58 -8.63 -5.32
C SER A 30 -8.08 -8.54 -5.07
N LYS A 31 -8.47 -8.76 -3.81
CA LYS A 31 -9.86 -8.70 -3.36
C LYS A 31 -10.00 -7.75 -2.17
N ASP A 32 -11.20 -7.20 -2.05
CA ASP A 32 -11.57 -6.44 -0.86
C ASP A 32 -11.79 -7.35 0.36
N VAL A 33 -12.03 -6.75 1.52
CA VAL A 33 -12.30 -7.46 2.77
C VAL A 33 -13.58 -8.30 2.76
N ASN A 34 -14.42 -8.17 1.75
CA ASN A 34 -15.62 -8.98 1.52
C ASN A 34 -15.38 -10.08 0.47
N GLY A 35 -14.15 -10.26 -0.01
CA GLY A 35 -13.79 -11.26 -1.01
C GLY A 35 -14.15 -10.87 -2.46
N ARG A 36 -14.53 -9.62 -2.72
CA ARG A 36 -14.89 -9.13 -4.06
C ARG A 36 -13.63 -8.68 -4.78
N ASN A 37 -13.56 -8.96 -6.08
CA ASN A 37 -12.48 -8.46 -6.91
C ASN A 37 -12.43 -6.93 -6.85
N PHE A 38 -11.25 -6.39 -6.59
CA PHE A 38 -11.00 -4.97 -6.53
C PHE A 38 -10.09 -4.55 -7.69
N GLN A 39 -10.30 -3.36 -8.25
CA GLN A 39 -9.47 -2.82 -9.33
C GLN A 39 -8.98 -1.42 -8.99
N GLU A 40 -7.81 -1.07 -9.53
CA GLU A 40 -7.35 0.30 -9.48
C GLU A 40 -8.28 1.22 -10.26
N PHE A 41 -8.25 2.50 -9.93
CA PHE A 41 -9.02 3.54 -10.62
C PHE A 41 -8.12 4.43 -11.46
N GLN A 42 -8.61 4.80 -12.64
CA GLN A 42 -8.04 5.91 -13.39
C GLN A 42 -8.44 7.22 -12.70
N TYR A 43 -7.47 8.03 -12.32
CA TYR A 43 -7.69 9.36 -11.75
C TYR A 43 -6.80 10.37 -12.48
N LYS A 44 -7.43 11.30 -13.23
CA LYS A 44 -6.71 12.20 -14.14
C LYS A 44 -5.80 11.40 -15.08
N SER A 45 -4.53 11.77 -15.15
CA SER A 45 -3.51 11.08 -15.97
C SER A 45 -2.87 9.88 -15.27
N GLY A 46 -3.25 9.56 -14.02
CA GLY A 46 -2.57 8.52 -13.22
C GLY A 46 -3.53 7.46 -12.68
N LYS A 47 -2.98 6.60 -11.85
CA LYS A 47 -3.70 5.49 -11.21
C LYS A 47 -3.73 5.68 -9.70
N ILE A 48 -4.81 5.23 -9.08
CA ILE A 48 -4.99 5.19 -7.63
C ILE A 48 -5.64 3.88 -7.20
N ASN A 49 -5.32 3.43 -5.99
CA ASN A 49 -5.94 2.28 -5.34
C ASN A 49 -6.43 2.69 -3.94
N PRO A 50 -7.71 3.04 -3.81
CA PRO A 50 -8.27 3.45 -2.52
C PRO A 50 -8.26 2.34 -1.48
N LEU A 51 -8.35 1.07 -1.88
CA LEU A 51 -8.25 -0.06 -0.96
C LEU A 51 -6.90 -0.07 -0.25
N GLU A 52 -5.80 0.01 -1.01
CA GLU A 52 -4.46 0.08 -0.44
C GLU A 52 -4.29 1.30 0.47
N ALA A 53 -4.81 2.46 0.07
CA ALA A 53 -4.69 3.68 0.87
C ALA A 53 -5.39 3.55 2.24
N ILE A 54 -6.56 2.94 2.29
CA ILE A 54 -7.30 2.69 3.53
C ILE A 54 -6.58 1.68 4.41
N LEU A 55 -6.14 0.57 3.82
CA LEU A 55 -5.44 -0.49 4.55
C LEU A 55 -4.13 0.02 5.15
N ILE A 56 -3.39 0.84 4.42
CA ILE A 56 -2.16 1.46 4.89
C ILE A 56 -2.45 2.43 6.05
N ALA A 57 -3.49 3.26 5.94
CA ALA A 57 -3.87 4.17 7.01
C ALA A 57 -4.25 3.41 8.29
N GLU A 58 -5.04 2.34 8.17
CA GLU A 58 -5.42 1.48 9.29
C GLU A 58 -4.19 0.79 9.92
N LEU A 59 -3.28 0.28 9.10
CA LEU A 59 -2.05 -0.32 9.58
C LEU A 59 -1.19 0.68 10.36
N LEU A 60 -1.04 1.90 9.84
CA LEU A 60 -0.27 2.96 10.53
C LEU A 60 -0.85 3.31 11.90
N VAL A 61 -2.19 3.36 12.02
CA VAL A 61 -2.85 3.57 13.33
C VAL A 61 -2.51 2.44 14.31
N LYS A 62 -2.53 1.19 13.85
CA LYS A 62 -2.16 0.04 14.70
C LYS A 62 -0.69 0.07 15.11
N ILE A 63 0.19 0.44 14.19
CA ILE A 63 1.63 0.60 14.45
C ILE A 63 1.87 1.73 15.46
N ASP A 64 1.21 2.89 15.29
CA ASP A 64 1.32 4.02 16.21
C ASP A 64 0.90 3.65 17.63
N ASN A 65 -0.27 3.03 17.76
CA ASN A 65 -0.78 2.58 19.04
C ASN A 65 0.21 1.59 19.71
N LYS A 66 0.76 0.67 18.93
CA LYS A 66 1.70 -0.32 19.48
C LYS A 66 3.00 0.31 19.94
N TYR A 67 3.59 1.21 19.17
CA TYR A 67 4.77 1.94 19.60
C TYR A 67 4.49 2.88 20.78
N PHE A 68 3.27 3.44 20.86
CA PHE A 68 2.85 4.21 22.03
C PHE A 68 2.83 3.35 23.31
N GLU A 69 2.28 2.13 23.24
CA GLU A 69 2.31 1.15 24.34
C GLU A 69 3.74 0.76 24.76
N MET A 70 4.69 0.79 23.82
CA MET A 70 6.10 0.51 24.04
C MET A 70 6.91 1.73 24.54
N GLY A 71 6.26 2.88 24.76
CA GLY A 71 6.89 4.09 25.27
C GLY A 71 7.59 4.98 24.23
N PHE A 72 7.34 4.75 22.93
CA PHE A 72 7.85 5.63 21.87
C PHE A 72 7.00 6.89 21.80
N HIS A 73 7.57 8.06 22.09
CA HIS A 73 6.91 9.36 21.99
C HIS A 73 7.93 10.50 21.92
N GLY A 74 7.46 11.73 21.70
CA GLY A 74 8.30 12.93 21.64
C GLY A 74 9.34 12.84 20.52
N GLU A 75 10.60 12.94 20.88
CA GLU A 75 11.73 12.83 19.92
C GLU A 75 12.03 11.39 19.50
N ASN A 76 11.59 10.42 20.29
CA ASN A 76 11.89 8.99 20.10
C ASN A 76 10.85 8.27 19.20
N LYS A 77 10.20 9.01 18.29
CA LYS A 77 9.24 8.43 17.37
C LYS A 77 9.89 7.51 16.34
N LYS A 78 9.20 6.42 16.01
CA LYS A 78 9.65 5.48 14.98
C LYS A 78 9.48 6.06 13.57
N ASP A 79 10.53 6.04 12.78
CA ASP A 79 10.52 6.54 11.41
C ASP A 79 9.91 5.52 10.44
N ILE A 80 8.86 5.93 9.71
CA ILE A 80 8.15 5.10 8.74
C ILE A 80 8.11 5.81 7.38
N GLY A 81 8.45 5.09 6.32
CA GLY A 81 8.26 5.53 4.94
C GLY A 81 7.05 4.86 4.31
N VAL A 82 6.22 5.64 3.61
CA VAL A 82 5.15 5.11 2.75
C VAL A 82 5.50 5.48 1.32
N ILE A 83 5.72 4.47 0.48
CA ILE A 83 6.21 4.63 -0.89
C ILE A 83 5.13 4.19 -1.88
N SER A 84 4.90 4.96 -2.93
CA SER A 84 4.11 4.53 -4.07
C SER A 84 4.80 4.82 -5.41
N PHE A 85 4.49 3.99 -6.40
CA PHE A 85 4.97 4.13 -7.78
C PHE A 85 4.21 5.21 -8.57
N TYR A 86 3.10 5.73 -8.01
CA TYR A 86 2.19 6.65 -8.70
C TYR A 86 1.96 7.93 -7.88
N GLY A 87 2.24 9.10 -8.49
CA GLY A 87 2.10 10.40 -7.83
C GLY A 87 0.68 10.69 -7.33
N HIS A 88 -0.35 10.28 -8.06
CA HIS A 88 -1.74 10.45 -7.62
C HIS A 88 -2.08 9.58 -6.40
N GLN A 89 -1.48 8.39 -6.29
CA GLN A 89 -1.59 7.57 -5.08
C GLN A 89 -0.89 8.22 -3.88
N VAL A 90 0.27 8.84 -4.09
CA VAL A 90 0.94 9.62 -3.04
C VAL A 90 0.05 10.74 -2.52
N THR A 91 -0.63 11.46 -3.41
CA THR A 91 -1.61 12.49 -3.03
C THR A 91 -2.77 11.89 -2.24
N LEU A 92 -3.32 10.77 -2.70
CA LEU A 92 -4.39 10.07 -1.98
C LEU A 92 -3.94 9.63 -0.58
N LEU A 93 -2.77 9.00 -0.46
CA LEU A 93 -2.20 8.57 0.81
C LEU A 93 -2.00 9.75 1.78
N ARG A 94 -1.47 10.87 1.29
CA ARG A 94 -1.31 12.09 2.12
C ARG A 94 -2.62 12.64 2.63
N ASN A 95 -3.70 12.48 1.88
CA ASN A 95 -5.03 12.94 2.26
C ASN A 95 -5.74 11.99 3.24
N VAL A 96 -5.52 10.67 3.07
CA VAL A 96 -6.18 9.65 3.90
C VAL A 96 -5.44 9.44 5.23
N ILE A 97 -4.12 9.58 5.25
CA ILE A 97 -3.30 9.30 6.44
C ILE A 97 -3.25 10.52 7.36
N PRO A 98 -3.78 10.44 8.60
CA PRO A 98 -3.87 11.56 9.53
C PRO A 98 -2.55 11.77 10.28
N LYS A 99 -1.51 12.27 9.60
CA LYS A 99 -0.15 12.42 10.15
C LYS A 99 -0.09 13.21 11.47
N SER A 100 -0.93 14.21 11.62
CA SER A 100 -0.96 15.08 12.82
C SER A 100 -1.45 14.37 14.08
N THR A 101 -2.09 13.21 13.96
CA THR A 101 -2.63 12.46 15.10
C THR A 101 -1.68 11.40 15.65
N PHE A 102 -0.61 11.07 14.92
CA PHE A 102 0.34 10.06 15.34
C PHE A 102 1.23 10.53 16.49
N LYS A 103 1.22 9.76 17.58
CA LYS A 103 1.93 10.05 18.81
C LYS A 103 3.33 9.46 18.84
N SER A 104 3.51 8.30 18.21
CA SER A 104 4.70 7.44 18.36
C SER A 104 5.42 7.14 17.06
N ILE A 105 4.84 7.53 15.92
CA ILE A 105 5.47 7.36 14.61
C ILE A 105 5.61 8.70 13.87
N LYS A 106 6.65 8.78 13.03
CA LYS A 106 6.87 9.86 12.08
C LYS A 106 6.76 9.30 10.67
N VAL A 107 5.76 9.74 9.91
CA VAL A 107 5.45 9.17 8.59
C VAL A 107 5.88 10.12 7.47
N ASP A 108 6.72 9.62 6.56
CA ASP A 108 7.10 10.26 5.31
C ASP A 108 6.44 9.54 4.12
N ILE A 109 5.62 10.25 3.34
CA ILE A 109 4.86 9.70 2.21
C ILE A 109 5.36 10.30 0.92
N ASN A 110 5.95 9.50 0.05
CA ASN A 110 6.53 9.99 -1.20
C ASN A 110 6.45 8.95 -2.33
N SER A 111 6.76 9.42 -3.55
CA SER A 111 7.02 8.52 -4.68
C SER A 111 8.33 7.77 -4.51
N VAL A 112 8.45 6.66 -5.21
CA VAL A 112 9.68 5.87 -5.28
C VAL A 112 10.90 6.74 -5.62
N ASP A 113 10.76 7.61 -6.62
CA ASP A 113 11.86 8.46 -7.09
C ASP A 113 12.35 9.44 -5.98
N ASN A 114 11.42 9.94 -5.14
CA ASN A 114 11.74 10.83 -4.01
C ASN A 114 12.27 10.09 -2.77
N PHE A 115 12.25 8.76 -2.78
CA PHE A 115 12.81 7.92 -1.72
C PHE A 115 14.25 7.44 -2.02
N GLN A 116 14.76 7.73 -3.21
CA GLN A 116 16.15 7.39 -3.53
C GLN A 116 17.11 8.01 -2.52
N GLY A 117 18.03 7.21 -1.99
CA GLY A 117 18.99 7.61 -0.96
C GLY A 117 18.44 7.73 0.48
N LYS A 118 17.15 7.52 0.71
CA LYS A 118 16.54 7.56 2.05
C LYS A 118 16.26 6.15 2.55
N GLU A 119 16.45 5.94 3.84
CA GLU A 119 16.10 4.69 4.52
C GLU A 119 15.23 4.99 5.73
N LYS A 120 14.32 4.08 6.08
CA LYS A 120 13.46 4.16 7.27
C LYS A 120 13.45 2.84 8.01
N SER A 121 13.11 2.87 9.29
CA SER A 121 12.95 1.65 10.07
C SER A 121 11.92 0.72 9.44
N ILE A 122 10.77 1.27 9.08
CA ILE A 122 9.69 0.53 8.42
C ILE A 122 9.39 1.20 7.07
N ILE A 123 9.28 0.39 6.04
CA ILE A 123 8.78 0.82 4.72
C ILE A 123 7.46 0.11 4.44
N ILE A 124 6.47 0.89 4.00
CA ILE A 124 5.19 0.40 3.51
C ILE A 124 5.07 0.81 2.04
N THR A 125 4.90 -0.15 1.15
CA THR A 125 4.75 0.13 -0.29
C THR A 125 3.33 -0.08 -0.78
N SER A 126 2.83 0.85 -1.60
CA SER A 126 1.56 0.74 -2.33
C SER A 126 1.86 0.55 -3.80
N LEU A 127 1.61 -0.65 -4.32
CA LEU A 127 1.87 -1.00 -5.72
C LEU A 127 0.77 -0.50 -6.66
N VAL A 128 -0.41 -0.22 -6.13
CA VAL A 128 -1.55 0.40 -6.80
C VAL A 128 -2.24 -0.49 -7.83
N ARG A 129 -1.46 -1.14 -8.71
CA ARG A 129 -1.97 -1.83 -9.88
C ARG A 129 -2.75 -3.09 -9.54
N ASN A 130 -3.97 -3.14 -10.05
CA ASN A 130 -4.85 -4.31 -10.01
C ASN A 130 -5.89 -4.20 -11.12
N ASN A 131 -5.51 -4.52 -12.33
CA ASN A 131 -6.38 -4.35 -13.50
C ASN A 131 -7.11 -5.63 -13.92
N ASN A 132 -7.11 -6.68 -13.13
CA ASN A 132 -7.87 -7.95 -13.26
C ASN A 132 -8.37 -8.32 -14.68
N SER A 133 -7.75 -7.78 -15.72
CA SER A 133 -8.12 -8.07 -17.08
C SER A 133 -7.50 -9.40 -17.51
N ILE A 134 -8.02 -10.48 -16.94
CA ILE A 134 -7.74 -11.87 -17.32
C ILE A 134 -7.82 -12.10 -18.83
N ARG A 135 -8.49 -11.20 -19.53
CA ARG A 135 -8.74 -11.31 -20.99
C ARG A 135 -7.80 -10.50 -21.89
N LYS A 136 -6.96 -9.62 -21.35
CA LYS A 136 -6.01 -8.85 -22.19
C LYS A 136 -4.63 -9.50 -22.16
N ARG A 137 -4.14 -9.89 -23.33
CA ARG A 137 -2.82 -10.50 -23.57
C ARG A 137 -1.64 -9.66 -23.07
N TYR A 138 -1.89 -8.38 -22.77
CA TYR A 138 -0.90 -7.44 -22.24
C TYR A 138 -1.52 -6.76 -21.01
N LYS A 139 -1.05 -7.15 -19.82
CA LYS A 139 -1.33 -6.40 -18.59
C LYS A 139 -0.54 -5.09 -18.71
N ASP A 140 -1.23 -3.94 -18.71
CA ASP A 140 -0.56 -2.67 -18.54
C ASP A 140 0.05 -2.63 -17.15
N THR A 141 1.34 -2.89 -17.06
CA THR A 141 2.09 -2.96 -15.78
C THR A 141 2.56 -1.57 -15.34
N GLY A 142 2.80 -0.67 -16.28
CA GLY A 142 3.31 0.67 -15.99
C GLY A 142 4.62 0.65 -15.20
N HIS A 143 4.74 1.55 -14.24
CA HIS A 143 5.97 1.78 -13.49
C HIS A 143 6.40 0.62 -12.56
N VAL A 144 5.48 -0.30 -12.24
CA VAL A 144 5.78 -1.40 -11.30
C VAL A 144 6.61 -2.54 -11.92
N ALA A 145 6.82 -2.53 -13.24
CA ALA A 145 7.71 -3.47 -13.92
C ALA A 145 9.13 -2.92 -14.15
N GLN A 146 9.44 -1.72 -13.66
CA GLN A 146 10.77 -1.11 -13.76
C GLN A 146 11.64 -1.57 -12.60
N PHE A 147 12.71 -2.31 -12.92
CA PHE A 147 13.59 -2.94 -11.93
C PHE A 147 14.20 -1.93 -10.95
N GLU A 148 14.71 -0.81 -11.45
CA GLU A 148 15.34 0.22 -10.63
C GLU A 148 14.37 0.77 -9.57
N ARG A 149 13.10 0.95 -9.92
CA ARG A 149 12.06 1.41 -8.99
C ARG A 149 11.67 0.34 -7.98
N ILE A 150 11.60 -0.92 -8.40
CA ILE A 150 11.37 -2.04 -7.50
C ILE A 150 12.50 -2.12 -6.47
N ASN A 151 13.74 -2.06 -6.95
CA ASN A 151 14.91 -2.10 -6.10
C ASN A 151 14.91 -0.96 -5.08
N VAL A 152 14.66 0.28 -5.51
CA VAL A 152 14.54 1.42 -4.58
C VAL A 152 13.43 1.17 -3.57
N ALA A 153 12.22 0.79 -4.00
CA ALA A 153 11.08 0.65 -3.10
C ALA A 153 11.29 -0.43 -2.03
N PHE A 154 11.95 -1.54 -2.37
CA PHE A 154 12.05 -2.70 -1.48
C PHE A 154 13.34 -2.74 -0.66
N SER A 155 14.36 -1.99 -1.04
CA SER A 155 15.65 -1.94 -0.32
C SER A 155 15.75 -0.82 0.73
N ARG A 156 14.70 -0.01 0.94
CA ARG A 156 14.74 1.14 1.87
C ARG A 156 14.37 0.82 3.30
N ALA A 157 13.91 -0.40 3.59
CA ALA A 157 13.55 -0.84 4.93
C ALA A 157 14.79 -1.31 5.71
N LYS A 158 14.97 -0.77 6.91
CA LYS A 158 16.02 -1.24 7.84
C LYS A 158 15.58 -2.43 8.68
N GLU A 159 14.29 -2.52 8.99
CA GLU A 159 13.73 -3.47 9.95
C GLU A 159 12.57 -4.27 9.35
N LEU A 160 11.58 -3.58 8.74
CA LEU A 160 10.37 -4.22 8.23
C LEU A 160 9.93 -3.59 6.91
N LEU A 161 9.70 -4.41 5.91
CA LEU A 161 9.05 -4.07 4.65
C LEU A 161 7.62 -4.63 4.62
N VAL A 162 6.62 -3.79 4.36
CA VAL A 162 5.23 -4.22 4.13
C VAL A 162 4.80 -3.83 2.72
N ILE A 163 4.42 -4.83 1.93
CA ILE A 163 4.05 -4.65 0.52
C ILE A 163 2.54 -4.82 0.39
N PHE A 164 1.85 -3.79 -0.12
CA PHE A 164 0.46 -3.86 -0.54
C PHE A 164 0.40 -4.01 -2.06
N GLY A 165 -0.19 -5.11 -2.53
CA GLY A 165 -0.29 -5.37 -3.96
C GLY A 165 -1.20 -6.54 -4.29
N ALA A 166 -1.83 -6.50 -5.46
CA ALA A 166 -2.75 -7.54 -5.92
C ALA A 166 -1.99 -8.77 -6.43
N LYS A 167 -1.96 -9.85 -5.64
CA LYS A 167 -1.32 -11.12 -6.01
C LYS A 167 -1.74 -11.57 -7.41
N ASP A 168 -3.04 -11.54 -7.73
CA ASP A 168 -3.59 -12.03 -9.00
C ASP A 168 -3.02 -11.29 -10.24
N MET A 169 -2.51 -10.07 -10.03
CA MET A 169 -1.82 -9.32 -11.08
C MET A 169 -0.31 -9.53 -11.02
N PHE A 170 0.29 -9.34 -9.83
CA PHE A 170 1.74 -9.31 -9.69
C PHE A 170 2.40 -10.66 -9.90
N HIS A 171 1.71 -11.76 -9.61
CA HIS A 171 2.21 -13.11 -9.84
C HIS A 171 2.65 -13.37 -11.29
N ASP A 172 2.04 -12.70 -12.27
CA ASP A 172 2.30 -12.92 -13.69
C ASP A 172 3.07 -11.77 -14.36
N ILE A 173 3.56 -10.79 -13.58
CA ILE A 173 4.38 -9.70 -14.11
C ILE A 173 5.82 -10.20 -14.28
N GLU A 174 6.32 -10.06 -15.52
CA GLU A 174 7.74 -10.18 -15.81
C GLU A 174 8.43 -8.81 -15.68
N VAL A 175 9.59 -8.80 -15.07
CA VAL A 175 10.46 -7.65 -14.91
C VAL A 175 11.70 -7.85 -15.74
N THR A 176 12.09 -6.85 -16.51
CA THR A 176 13.35 -6.88 -17.25
C THR A 176 14.48 -6.49 -16.30
N LEU A 177 15.46 -7.37 -16.18
CA LEU A 177 16.65 -7.21 -15.33
C LEU A 177 17.91 -7.09 -16.21
N PRO A 178 18.89 -6.28 -15.80
CA PRO A 178 20.21 -6.27 -16.42
C PRO A 178 20.91 -7.60 -16.13
N ASN A 179 21.65 -8.12 -17.10
CA ASN A 179 22.53 -9.25 -16.88
C ASN A 179 23.76 -8.81 -16.06
N MET A 180 24.16 -9.62 -15.08
CA MET A 180 25.33 -9.28 -14.24
C MET A 180 26.66 -9.40 -15.00
N ASP A 181 26.74 -10.33 -15.93
CA ASP A 181 28.01 -10.72 -16.57
C ASP A 181 28.10 -10.32 -18.05
N THR A 182 27.05 -9.74 -18.62
CA THR A 182 26.98 -9.35 -20.05
C THR A 182 26.21 -8.06 -20.24
N THR A 183 26.36 -7.42 -21.41
CA THR A 183 25.64 -6.19 -21.78
C THR A 183 24.17 -6.41 -22.18
N GLY A 184 23.57 -7.54 -21.81
CA GLY A 184 22.20 -7.90 -22.16
C GLY A 184 21.22 -7.72 -21.02
N GLU A 185 19.96 -8.00 -21.32
CA GLU A 185 18.85 -8.01 -20.38
C GLU A 185 18.14 -9.37 -20.45
N HIS A 186 17.51 -9.77 -19.34
CA HIS A 186 16.65 -10.94 -19.30
C HIS A 186 15.36 -10.63 -18.53
N LYS A 187 14.33 -11.45 -18.73
CA LYS A 187 13.06 -11.30 -18.02
C LYS A 187 12.96 -12.29 -16.87
N GLU A 188 12.46 -11.82 -15.74
CA GLU A 188 12.25 -12.66 -14.56
C GLU A 188 10.92 -12.33 -13.86
N SER A 189 10.32 -13.36 -13.26
CA SER A 189 9.10 -13.25 -12.46
C SER A 189 9.42 -12.83 -11.01
N VAL A 190 10.04 -11.68 -10.84
CA VAL A 190 10.52 -11.15 -9.54
C VAL A 190 9.43 -11.18 -8.48
N TYR A 191 8.25 -10.67 -8.79
CA TYR A 191 7.14 -10.62 -7.85
C TYR A 191 6.61 -12.01 -7.47
N ARG A 192 6.56 -12.95 -8.44
CA ARG A 192 6.17 -14.34 -8.17
C ARG A 192 7.11 -14.98 -7.15
N ASN A 193 8.41 -14.76 -7.30
CA ASN A 193 9.42 -15.29 -6.39
C ASN A 193 9.24 -14.71 -4.98
N ILE A 194 9.06 -13.39 -4.86
CA ILE A 194 8.79 -12.72 -3.58
C ILE A 194 7.49 -13.23 -2.93
N ILE A 195 6.40 -13.27 -3.69
CA ILE A 195 5.10 -13.74 -3.18
C ILE A 195 5.19 -15.19 -2.70
N SER A 196 5.85 -16.06 -3.47
CA SER A 196 5.99 -17.48 -3.15
C SER A 196 6.85 -17.70 -1.90
N ASP A 197 7.91 -16.91 -1.74
CA ASP A 197 8.77 -16.97 -0.56
C ASP A 197 8.02 -16.49 0.69
N LEU A 198 7.38 -15.34 0.64
CA LEU A 198 6.60 -14.80 1.75
C LEU A 198 5.41 -15.70 2.12
N TYR A 199 4.78 -16.35 1.14
CA TYR A 199 3.72 -17.32 1.41
C TYR A 199 4.25 -18.54 2.18
N ARG A 200 5.38 -19.12 1.75
CA ARG A 200 6.04 -20.25 2.44
C ARG A 200 6.45 -19.92 3.87
N ASN A 201 6.87 -18.68 4.10
CA ASN A 201 7.31 -18.21 5.42
C ASN A 201 6.17 -17.67 6.31
N GLY A 202 4.90 -17.82 5.91
CA GLY A 202 3.75 -17.33 6.68
C GLY A 202 3.65 -15.80 6.76
N CYS A 203 4.30 -15.09 5.84
CA CYS A 203 4.37 -13.63 5.76
C CYS A 203 3.46 -13.05 4.65
N PHE A 204 2.50 -13.84 4.16
CA PHE A 204 1.50 -13.42 3.17
C PHE A 204 0.11 -13.40 3.81
N PHE A 205 -0.59 -12.26 3.69
CA PHE A 205 -1.89 -12.04 4.33
C PHE A 205 -2.88 -11.39 3.38
N ASP A 206 -4.15 -11.73 3.52
CA ASP A 206 -5.25 -11.05 2.84
C ASP A 206 -5.64 -9.75 3.55
N SER A 207 -6.36 -8.88 2.86
CA SER A 207 -6.79 -7.58 3.36
C SER A 207 -7.68 -7.67 4.62
N THR A 208 -8.34 -8.81 4.85
CA THR A 208 -9.19 -9.03 6.03
C THR A 208 -8.41 -9.08 7.34
N ARG A 209 -7.10 -9.21 7.28
CA ARG A 209 -6.22 -9.20 8.46
C ARG A 209 -6.08 -7.82 9.08
N ILE A 210 -6.32 -6.76 8.32
CA ILE A 210 -6.03 -5.38 8.74
C ILE A 210 -7.30 -4.63 9.12
N ILE A 211 -8.35 -4.67 8.32
CA ILE A 211 -9.54 -3.83 8.48
C ILE A 211 -10.79 -4.64 8.84
N ASN A 212 -11.70 -4.01 9.61
CA ASN A 212 -13.02 -4.59 9.88
C ASN A 212 -13.91 -4.51 8.62
N PRO A 213 -14.53 -5.61 8.17
CA PRO A 213 -15.40 -5.63 7.00
C PRO A 213 -16.62 -4.68 7.07
N LYS A 214 -17.17 -4.43 8.26
CA LYS A 214 -18.39 -3.62 8.43
C LYS A 214 -18.27 -2.17 7.93
N PRO A 215 -17.24 -1.40 8.31
CA PRO A 215 -17.02 -0.08 7.74
C PRO A 215 -16.81 -0.14 6.23
N TYR A 216 -16.12 -1.16 5.75
CA TYR A 216 -15.79 -1.34 4.35
C TYR A 216 -17.02 -1.63 3.48
N ALA A 217 -17.99 -2.38 3.99
CA ALA A 217 -19.24 -2.66 3.28
C ALA A 217 -20.04 -1.40 2.94
N ARG A 218 -19.92 -0.33 3.74
CA ARG A 218 -20.56 0.96 3.46
C ARG A 218 -19.95 1.68 2.26
N MET A 219 -18.67 1.52 2.00
CA MET A 219 -17.98 2.12 0.85
C MET A 219 -18.49 1.58 -0.48
N TYR A 220 -18.91 0.31 -0.52
CA TYR A 220 -19.33 -0.35 -1.75
C TYR A 220 -20.81 -0.15 -2.11
N LYS A 221 -21.65 0.15 -1.13
CA LYS A 221 -23.07 0.42 -1.40
C LYS A 221 -23.28 1.64 -2.30
N ASN A 222 -22.30 2.54 -2.35
CA ASN A 222 -22.38 3.80 -3.10
C ASN A 222 -21.15 3.99 -3.98
N LYS A 223 -21.11 3.36 -5.16
CA LYS A 223 -20.01 3.55 -6.14
C LYS A 223 -19.82 5.03 -6.53
N LYS A 224 -20.88 5.86 -6.47
CA LYS A 224 -20.80 7.31 -6.68
C LYS A 224 -20.06 8.05 -5.57
N ASN A 225 -20.01 7.48 -4.37
CA ASN A 225 -19.49 8.12 -3.17
C ASN A 225 -18.32 7.32 -2.54
N LEU A 226 -17.49 6.68 -3.38
CA LEU A 226 -16.29 5.99 -2.89
C LEU A 226 -15.46 6.88 -1.97
N TRP A 227 -15.40 8.16 -2.29
CA TRP A 227 -14.68 9.19 -1.54
C TRP A 227 -15.38 9.61 -0.25
N GLU A 228 -16.69 9.65 -0.25
CA GLU A 228 -17.49 9.88 0.97
C GLU A 228 -17.39 8.66 1.89
N GLY A 229 -17.35 7.46 1.32
CA GLY A 229 -17.11 6.22 2.04
C GLY A 229 -15.73 6.21 2.73
N ILE A 230 -14.68 6.64 2.07
CA ILE A 230 -13.34 6.81 2.65
C ILE A 230 -13.39 7.83 3.78
N GLY A 231 -13.99 9.01 3.56
CA GLY A 231 -14.14 10.05 4.58
C GLY A 231 -15.02 9.61 5.75
N GLY A 232 -16.09 8.86 5.49
CA GLY A 232 -17.01 8.39 6.52
C GLY A 232 -16.48 7.23 7.37
N VAL A 233 -15.53 6.46 6.88
CA VAL A 233 -14.90 5.36 7.61
C VAL A 233 -13.77 5.84 8.53
N TYR A 234 -13.09 6.90 8.13
CA TYR A 234 -11.95 7.46 8.84
C TYR A 234 -12.20 8.89 9.31
N GLN A 235 -13.26 9.10 10.10
CA GLN A 235 -13.51 10.39 10.76
C GLN A 235 -12.44 10.79 11.80
N ILE A 236 -11.45 9.95 12.03
CA ILE A 236 -10.34 10.24 12.94
C ILE A 236 -9.36 11.18 12.24
N GLY A 237 -9.57 12.47 12.36
CA GLY A 237 -8.59 13.50 11.97
C GLY A 237 -8.57 13.89 10.50
N MET A 238 -9.59 13.57 9.72
CA MET A 238 -9.71 14.11 8.37
C MET A 238 -10.06 15.60 8.39
N ASP A 239 -9.14 16.41 7.90
CA ASP A 239 -9.40 17.83 7.63
C ASP A 239 -10.57 17.94 6.64
N GLN A 240 -11.57 18.80 6.97
CA GLN A 240 -12.71 19.08 6.10
C GLN A 240 -12.31 19.56 4.69
N LYS A 241 -11.08 20.02 4.51
CA LYS A 241 -10.48 20.37 3.21
C LYS A 241 -10.41 19.19 2.23
N PHE A 242 -10.28 17.95 2.73
CA PHE A 242 -10.25 16.77 1.88
C PHE A 242 -11.53 16.62 1.07
N ASN A 243 -12.68 16.68 1.72
CA ASN A 243 -13.99 16.55 1.06
C ASN A 243 -14.25 17.66 0.03
N LYS A 244 -13.78 18.88 0.27
CA LYS A 244 -13.94 20.01 -0.67
C LYS A 244 -13.05 19.88 -1.90
N ASN A 245 -11.80 19.48 -1.75
CA ASN A 245 -10.85 19.36 -2.87
C ASN A 245 -11.15 18.14 -3.75
N PHE A 246 -11.61 17.04 -3.17
CA PHE A 246 -12.03 15.87 -3.94
C PHE A 246 -13.37 16.08 -4.67
N LYS A 247 -14.34 16.79 -4.06
CA LYS A 247 -15.58 17.18 -4.72
C LYS A 247 -15.33 18.11 -5.92
N LYS A 248 -14.37 19.06 -5.81
CA LYS A 248 -13.98 19.92 -6.93
C LYS A 248 -13.31 19.13 -8.07
N GLY A 249 -12.42 18.19 -7.76
CA GLY A 249 -11.78 17.35 -8.78
C GLY A 249 -12.76 16.43 -9.52
N ASN A 250 -13.89 16.05 -8.90
CA ASN A 250 -14.93 15.24 -9.51
C ASN A 250 -15.93 16.02 -10.39
N GLN A 251 -16.05 17.33 -10.18
CA GLN A 251 -16.91 18.16 -11.04
C GLN A 251 -16.28 18.42 -12.41
N ASP A 252 -14.94 18.39 -12.51
CA ASP A 252 -14.22 18.62 -13.74
C ASP A 252 -13.97 17.32 -14.55
N THR A 253 -14.20 16.15 -13.96
CA THR A 253 -14.14 14.87 -14.67
C THR A 253 -15.55 14.31 -14.84
N LYS A 254 -16.11 14.42 -16.04
CA LYS A 254 -17.27 13.62 -16.46
C LYS A 254 -16.91 12.13 -16.33
N TRP A 255 -17.17 11.56 -15.16
CA TRP A 255 -17.09 10.14 -14.94
C TRP A 255 -18.26 9.45 -15.59
N GLY A 256 -17.98 8.81 -16.65
CA GLY A 256 -18.90 7.86 -17.25
C GLY A 256 -19.85 8.45 -18.26
N LYS A 257 -19.55 8.20 -19.41
CA LYS A 257 -20.39 7.68 -20.47
C LYS A 257 -19.41 7.07 -21.44
N ASN A 258 -19.05 5.84 -21.20
CA ASN A 258 -18.83 4.91 -22.30
C ASN A 258 -19.10 3.51 -21.77
N ARG A 259 -19.99 2.91 -22.44
CA ARG A 259 -20.68 1.64 -22.39
C ARG A 259 -19.77 0.43 -22.15
#